data_242b18694a5f3a36555c49b788007b1a
#
_entry.id   242b18694a5f3a36555c49b788007b1a
#
_cell.length_a   1.000
_cell.length_b   1.000
_cell.length_c   1.000
_cell.angle_alpha   90.00
_cell.angle_beta   90.00
_cell.angle_gamma   90.00
#
_symmetry.space_group_name_H-M   'P 1'
#
loop_
_entity.id
_entity.type
_entity.pdbx_description
1 polymer ?
#
loop_
_entity_poly.entity_id
_entity_poly.type
_entity_poly.pdbx_seq_one_letter_code
_entity_poly.pdbx_strand_id
1 'polypeptide(L)'
;MSTLKADTIQSTGGGAATLTKQSAAKAWVGFNTITSTSIFQSQNVSSLTDNGTAYTTINFLSNLNSTGYSLTASAGTASFRVCLDTVGSNTDLTGSCNTYATRTDNGTGLDFDKGSAAIHGDLA
;
A
#
# COMPACT_ATOMS: atom_id res chain seq x y z
N MET A 1 -5.45 28.24 -21.27
CA MET A 1 -5.41 26.95 -20.53
C MET A 1 -6.06 25.88 -21.39
N SER A 2 -5.39 24.77 -21.63
CA SER A 2 -5.94 23.67 -22.43
C SER A 2 -6.55 22.63 -21.49
N THR A 3 -7.76 22.20 -21.79
CA THR A 3 -8.46 21.16 -21.01
C THR A 3 -8.68 19.93 -21.90
N LEU A 4 -8.21 18.77 -21.46
CA LEU A 4 -8.55 17.48 -22.05
C LEU A 4 -9.81 16.95 -21.35
N LYS A 5 -10.86 16.68 -22.11
CA LYS A 5 -12.05 15.96 -21.64
C LYS A 5 -12.04 14.58 -22.28
N ALA A 6 -11.95 13.54 -21.46
CA ALA A 6 -11.96 12.15 -21.91
C ALA A 6 -12.68 11.28 -20.89
N ASP A 7 -13.53 10.37 -21.34
CA ASP A 7 -14.22 9.41 -20.48
C ASP A 7 -13.28 8.27 -20.06
N THR A 8 -12.31 7.96 -20.90
CA THR A 8 -11.33 6.92 -20.65
C THR A 8 -9.97 7.32 -21.24
N ILE A 9 -8.90 7.09 -20.46
CA ILE A 9 -7.52 7.24 -20.93
C ILE A 9 -6.85 5.87 -20.83
N GLN A 10 -6.48 5.32 -21.98
CA GLN A 10 -5.83 4.00 -22.09
C GLN A 10 -4.54 4.11 -22.91
N SER A 11 -3.61 3.17 -22.72
CA SER A 11 -2.51 2.98 -23.64
C SER A 11 -3.03 2.48 -25.00
N THR A 12 -2.28 2.63 -26.06
CA THR A 12 -2.64 2.15 -27.40
C THR A 12 -2.91 0.64 -27.48
N GLY A 13 -2.41 -0.14 -26.51
CA GLY A 13 -2.67 -1.57 -26.35
C GLY A 13 -3.88 -1.90 -25.46
N GLY A 14 -4.68 -0.91 -25.04
CA GLY A 14 -5.87 -1.11 -24.20
C GLY A 14 -5.59 -1.27 -22.71
N GLY A 15 -4.33 -1.20 -22.26
CA GLY A 15 -3.94 -1.23 -20.85
C GLY A 15 -4.03 0.14 -20.15
N ALA A 16 -3.61 0.20 -18.91
CA ALA A 16 -3.53 1.45 -18.17
C ALA A 16 -2.58 2.44 -18.86
N ALA A 17 -3.00 3.70 -18.99
CA ALA A 17 -2.14 4.75 -19.51
C ALA A 17 -1.09 5.14 -18.48
N THR A 18 0.17 5.23 -18.91
CA THR A 18 1.23 5.87 -18.11
C THR A 18 1.20 7.37 -18.37
N LEU A 19 0.75 8.13 -17.39
CA LEU A 19 0.83 9.58 -17.44
C LEU A 19 2.13 10.02 -16.75
N THR A 20 3.03 10.68 -17.49
CA THR A 20 4.27 11.20 -16.92
C THR A 20 4.00 12.28 -15.87
N LYS A 21 4.78 12.31 -14.80
CA LYS A 21 4.67 13.27 -13.70
C LYS A 21 3.34 13.20 -12.92
N GLN A 22 2.74 12.01 -12.82
CA GLN A 22 1.61 11.81 -11.93
C GLN A 22 2.07 11.68 -10.48
N SER A 23 1.35 12.38 -9.60
CA SER A 23 1.47 12.23 -8.14
C SER A 23 0.39 11.33 -7.51
N ALA A 24 -0.41 10.65 -8.32
CA ALA A 24 -1.38 9.67 -7.82
C ALA A 24 -0.69 8.42 -7.26
N ALA A 25 -1.31 7.79 -6.25
CA ALA A 25 -0.85 6.52 -5.72
C ALA A 25 -0.79 5.46 -6.83
N LYS A 26 0.29 4.69 -6.91
CA LYS A 26 0.49 3.60 -7.88
C LYS A 26 0.06 2.25 -7.34
N ALA A 27 -0.04 2.13 -6.04
CA ALA A 27 -0.69 1.05 -5.34
C ALA A 27 -1.35 1.59 -4.08
N TRP A 28 -2.48 1.00 -3.70
CA TRP A 28 -3.08 1.27 -2.41
C TRP A 28 -3.92 0.08 -1.97
N VAL A 29 -4.11 -0.06 -0.66
CA VAL A 29 -4.88 -1.14 -0.05
C VAL A 29 -5.53 -0.70 1.25
N GLY A 30 -6.79 -1.10 1.44
CA GLY A 30 -7.47 -1.10 2.72
C GLY A 30 -7.60 -2.53 3.21
N PHE A 31 -7.20 -2.83 4.44
CA PHE A 31 -7.10 -4.20 4.95
C PHE A 31 -7.26 -4.31 6.47
N ASN A 32 -7.40 -5.52 6.96
CA ASN A 32 -7.33 -5.88 8.39
C ASN A 32 -6.36 -7.03 8.62
N THR A 33 -5.98 -7.25 9.88
CA THR A 33 -5.05 -8.31 10.28
C THR A 33 -5.48 -9.08 11.55
N ILE A 34 -6.63 -8.72 12.19
CA ILE A 34 -7.00 -9.31 13.50
C ILE A 34 -7.36 -10.79 13.43
N THR A 35 -8.28 -11.17 12.56
CA THR A 35 -8.78 -12.55 12.56
C THR A 35 -8.17 -13.35 11.44
N SER A 36 -8.05 -12.73 10.31
CA SER A 36 -7.35 -13.21 9.12
C SER A 36 -6.98 -12.00 8.30
N THR A 37 -5.77 -11.94 7.81
CA THR A 37 -5.33 -10.87 6.95
C THR A 37 -6.19 -10.84 5.68
N SER A 38 -6.97 -9.77 5.50
CA SER A 38 -7.90 -9.65 4.38
C SER A 38 -7.93 -8.24 3.79
N ILE A 39 -8.15 -8.18 2.48
CA ILE A 39 -8.26 -6.93 1.72
C ILE A 39 -9.73 -6.52 1.64
N PHE A 40 -10.03 -5.27 2.01
CA PHE A 40 -11.34 -4.67 1.77
C PHE A 40 -11.45 -4.14 0.34
N GLN A 41 -10.44 -3.42 -0.09
CA GLN A 41 -10.34 -2.84 -1.43
C GLN A 41 -8.88 -2.49 -1.73
N SER A 42 -8.50 -2.56 -3.00
CA SER A 42 -7.13 -2.27 -3.41
C SER A 42 -7.01 -1.85 -4.87
N GLN A 43 -5.88 -1.26 -5.21
CA GLN A 43 -5.42 -1.02 -6.56
C GLN A 43 -3.95 -1.43 -6.67
N ASN A 44 -3.60 -2.17 -7.70
CA ASN A 44 -2.25 -2.71 -7.94
C ASN A 44 -1.68 -3.52 -6.75
N VAL A 45 -2.55 -4.20 -6.00
CA VAL A 45 -2.17 -5.13 -4.93
C VAL A 45 -2.76 -6.49 -5.26
N SER A 46 -1.89 -7.50 -5.32
CA SER A 46 -2.27 -8.88 -5.65
C SER A 46 -2.69 -9.67 -4.43
N SER A 47 -2.00 -9.49 -3.32
CA SER A 47 -2.24 -10.22 -2.07
C SER A 47 -1.57 -9.55 -0.87
N LEU A 48 -1.94 -10.01 0.32
CA LEU A 48 -1.22 -9.74 1.56
C LEU A 48 -0.59 -11.03 2.06
N THR A 49 0.58 -10.93 2.66
CA THR A 49 1.23 -12.04 3.37
C THR A 49 1.28 -11.68 4.84
N ASP A 50 0.66 -12.52 5.66
CA ASP A 50 0.74 -12.43 7.12
C ASP A 50 2.08 -13.06 7.56
N ASN A 51 2.93 -12.25 8.17
CA ASN A 51 4.23 -12.69 8.68
C ASN A 51 4.22 -12.83 10.22
N GLY A 52 3.05 -12.72 10.83
CA GLY A 52 2.85 -12.79 12.28
C GLY A 52 2.29 -11.47 12.83
N THR A 53 2.09 -11.43 14.13
CA THR A 53 1.48 -10.27 14.81
C THR A 53 2.15 -8.97 14.40
N ALA A 54 1.34 -8.02 13.99
CA ALA A 54 1.74 -6.69 13.54
C ALA A 54 2.47 -6.62 12.19
N TYR A 55 2.90 -7.71 11.60
CA TYR A 55 3.80 -7.71 10.45
C TYR A 55 3.11 -8.24 9.19
N THR A 56 2.95 -7.40 8.19
CA THR A 56 2.27 -7.73 6.95
C THR A 56 3.08 -7.29 5.74
N THR A 57 3.21 -8.16 4.74
CA THR A 57 3.73 -7.81 3.41
C THR A 57 2.58 -7.52 2.46
N ILE A 58 2.65 -6.39 1.78
CA ILE A 58 1.76 -5.98 0.69
C ILE A 58 2.44 -6.35 -0.63
N ASN A 59 1.88 -7.30 -1.37
CA ASN A 59 2.41 -7.76 -2.65
C ASN A 59 1.74 -7.00 -3.80
N PHE A 60 2.53 -6.44 -4.72
CA PHE A 60 2.00 -5.70 -5.86
C PHE A 60 1.61 -6.63 -7.01
N LEU A 61 0.61 -6.23 -7.79
CA LEU A 61 0.24 -6.90 -9.02
C LEU A 61 1.22 -6.57 -10.15
N SER A 62 1.61 -5.30 -10.26
CA SER A 62 2.65 -4.81 -11.17
C SER A 62 3.75 -4.15 -10.37
N ASN A 63 4.99 -4.49 -10.69
CA ASN A 63 6.15 -3.97 -9.98
C ASN A 63 6.27 -2.45 -10.13
N LEU A 64 6.87 -1.82 -9.13
CA LEU A 64 7.33 -0.46 -9.21
C LEU A 64 8.71 -0.41 -9.91
N ASN A 65 9.03 0.73 -10.48
CA ASN A 65 10.29 0.94 -11.21
C ASN A 65 11.52 0.90 -10.28
N SER A 66 11.37 1.30 -9.04
CA SER A 66 12.44 1.31 -8.05
C SER A 66 11.89 1.10 -6.64
N THR A 67 12.77 0.82 -5.69
CA THR A 67 12.45 0.75 -4.27
C THR A 67 12.37 2.13 -3.59
N GLY A 68 12.67 3.21 -4.32
CA GLY A 68 12.63 4.59 -3.84
C GLY A 68 11.23 5.21 -3.85
N TYR A 69 10.18 4.42 -3.64
CA TYR A 69 8.80 4.91 -3.53
C TYR A 69 8.50 5.47 -2.13
N SER A 70 7.46 6.29 -2.04
CA SER A 70 6.95 6.79 -0.77
C SER A 70 5.77 5.95 -0.31
N LEU A 71 5.81 5.46 0.92
CA LEU A 71 4.71 4.77 1.58
C LEU A 71 4.08 5.69 2.64
N THR A 72 2.76 5.86 2.56
CA THR A 72 1.95 6.47 3.61
C THR A 72 0.96 5.45 4.10
N ALA A 73 0.93 5.21 5.41
CA ALA A 73 0.05 4.20 5.97
C ALA A 73 -0.55 4.65 7.30
N SER A 74 -1.72 4.10 7.62
CA SER A 74 -2.39 4.30 8.89
C SER A 74 -3.16 3.05 9.28
N ALA A 75 -3.30 2.83 10.58
CA ALA A 75 -4.10 1.74 11.11
C ALA A 75 -4.77 2.13 12.42
N GLY A 76 -5.77 1.35 12.81
CA GLY A 76 -6.45 1.54 14.08
C GLY A 76 -7.26 0.31 14.48
N THR A 77 -7.54 0.22 15.77
CA THR A 77 -8.47 -0.72 16.36
C THR A 77 -9.55 0.06 17.11
N ALA A 78 -10.61 -0.62 17.54
CA ALA A 78 -11.66 -0.01 18.35
C ALA A 78 -11.13 0.59 19.67
N SER A 79 -10.01 0.09 20.17
CA SER A 79 -9.48 0.44 21.51
C SER A 79 -8.17 1.21 21.50
N PHE A 80 -7.41 1.17 20.39
CA PHE A 80 -6.05 1.74 20.35
C PHE A 80 -5.77 2.50 19.07
N ARG A 81 -4.96 3.53 19.18
CA ARG A 81 -4.31 4.16 18.03
C ARG A 81 -3.08 3.33 17.64
N VAL A 82 -2.91 3.14 16.36
CA VAL A 82 -1.83 2.33 15.79
C VAL A 82 -1.05 3.17 14.81
N CYS A 83 0.26 3.18 14.94
CA CYS A 83 1.15 3.66 13.90
C CYS A 83 1.45 2.48 12.97
N LEU A 84 1.23 2.66 11.69
CA LEU A 84 1.66 1.71 10.67
C LEU A 84 2.91 2.27 10.03
N ASP A 85 4.02 1.60 10.20
CA ASP A 85 5.34 2.02 9.75
C ASP A 85 5.93 1.00 8.77
N THR A 86 6.97 1.41 8.05
CA THR A 86 7.78 0.48 7.25
C THR A 86 8.73 -0.27 8.17
N VAL A 87 8.82 -1.57 8.03
CA VAL A 87 9.84 -2.35 8.74
C VAL A 87 11.21 -2.04 8.14
N GLY A 88 12.09 -1.50 8.97
CA GLY A 88 13.38 -0.96 8.58
C GLY A 88 14.23 -1.85 7.67
N SER A 89 15.03 -1.20 6.90
CA SER A 89 16.13 -1.59 6.01
C SER A 89 16.03 -2.94 5.26
N ASN A 90 15.89 -2.86 3.96
CA ASN A 90 16.04 -3.93 2.96
C ASN A 90 14.84 -4.88 2.74
N THR A 91 13.65 -4.53 3.17
CA THR A 91 12.47 -5.37 2.94
C THR A 91 11.55 -4.81 1.86
N ASP A 92 11.74 -3.56 1.46
CA ASP A 92 10.99 -2.97 0.37
C ASP A 92 11.59 -3.40 -0.97
N LEU A 93 10.78 -4.08 -1.75
CA LEU A 93 11.13 -4.57 -3.08
C LEU A 93 10.28 -3.83 -4.12
N THR A 94 10.68 -3.89 -5.37
CA THR A 94 9.85 -3.34 -6.45
C THR A 94 8.49 -4.02 -6.56
N GLY A 95 8.38 -5.28 -6.15
CA GLY A 95 7.16 -6.09 -6.18
C GLY A 95 6.38 -6.16 -4.86
N SER A 96 6.89 -5.59 -3.76
CA SER A 96 6.22 -5.63 -2.46
C SER A 96 6.77 -4.60 -1.49
N CYS A 97 6.00 -4.28 -0.45
CA CYS A 97 6.47 -3.53 0.72
C CYS A 97 5.99 -4.17 2.01
N ASN A 98 6.71 -3.91 3.09
CA ASN A 98 6.37 -4.42 4.41
C ASN A 98 5.85 -3.32 5.32
N THR A 99 4.89 -3.68 6.15
CA THR A 99 4.32 -2.79 7.16
C THR A 99 4.40 -3.43 8.54
N TYR A 100 4.62 -2.62 9.55
CA TYR A 100 4.62 -3.03 10.95
C TYR A 100 3.71 -2.12 11.77
N ALA A 101 2.77 -2.71 12.47
CA ALA A 101 1.78 -1.98 13.26
C ALA A 101 2.17 -1.94 14.73
N THR A 102 2.30 -0.76 15.31
CA THR A 102 2.62 -0.57 16.73
C THR A 102 1.59 0.31 17.42
N ARG A 103 1.33 0.02 18.67
CA ARG A 103 0.56 0.91 19.54
C ARG A 103 1.33 2.20 19.81
N THR A 104 0.63 3.33 19.75
CA THR A 104 1.24 4.64 19.98
C THR A 104 1.56 4.93 21.45
N ASP A 105 1.00 4.16 22.38
CA ASP A 105 1.16 4.35 23.82
C ASP A 105 2.36 3.60 24.41
N ASN A 106 2.75 2.47 23.86
CA ASN A 106 3.80 1.62 24.42
C ASN A 106 4.70 0.92 23.39
N GLY A 107 4.47 1.15 22.08
CA GLY A 107 5.27 0.56 21.01
C GLY A 107 5.08 -0.96 20.81
N THR A 108 4.11 -1.58 21.47
CA THR A 108 3.83 -3.00 21.28
C THR A 108 3.22 -3.25 19.91
N GLY A 109 3.74 -4.25 19.19
CA GLY A 109 3.15 -4.71 17.94
C GLY A 109 1.78 -5.33 18.15
N LEU A 110 0.81 -5.00 17.28
CA LEU A 110 -0.51 -5.59 17.32
C LEU A 110 -1.18 -5.63 15.95
N ASP A 111 -2.11 -6.56 15.80
CA ASP A 111 -3.01 -6.61 14.66
C ASP A 111 -4.12 -5.56 14.78
N PHE A 112 -4.69 -5.14 13.66
CA PHE A 112 -5.65 -4.06 13.60
C PHE A 112 -6.90 -4.39 12.77
N ASP A 113 -8.04 -3.76 13.15
CA ASP A 113 -9.33 -3.96 12.49
C ASP A 113 -9.37 -3.30 11.11
N LYS A 114 -8.72 -2.15 10.99
CA LYS A 114 -8.75 -1.35 9.78
C LYS A 114 -7.43 -0.61 9.59
N GLY A 115 -6.80 -0.87 8.48
CA GLY A 115 -5.62 -0.15 8.04
C GLY A 115 -5.71 0.22 6.58
N SER A 116 -4.88 1.16 6.18
CA SER A 116 -4.72 1.56 4.80
C SER A 116 -3.26 1.91 4.52
N ALA A 117 -2.82 1.61 3.31
CA ALA A 117 -1.53 2.00 2.79
C ALA A 117 -1.68 2.56 1.39
N ALA A 118 -0.92 3.61 1.07
CA ALA A 118 -0.84 4.20 -0.26
C ALA A 118 0.63 4.37 -0.65
N ILE A 119 0.97 3.91 -1.84
CA ILE A 119 2.32 3.87 -2.36
C ILE A 119 2.41 4.78 -3.57
N HIS A 120 3.35 5.74 -3.52
CA HIS A 120 3.62 6.70 -4.56
C HIS A 120 5.02 6.45 -5.14
N GLY A 121 5.06 6.15 -6.42
CA GLY A 121 6.30 5.86 -7.16
C GLY A 121 5.97 5.75 -8.65
N ASP A 122 6.90 5.25 -9.45
CA ASP A 122 6.66 4.95 -10.86
C ASP A 122 6.48 3.44 -11.05
N LEU A 123 5.56 3.06 -11.94
CA LEU A 123 5.43 1.68 -12.38
C LEU A 123 6.59 1.29 -13.30
N ALA A 124 6.99 0.04 -13.20
CA ALA A 124 8.02 -0.52 -14.08
C ALA A 124 7.53 -0.67 -15.53
#